data_80a81ef838693a04ccf9370a58a2fb7d
#
_entry.id   80a81ef838693a04ccf9370a58a2fb7d
#
_cell.length_a   1.000
_cell.length_b   1.000
_cell.length_c   1.000
_cell.angle_alpha   90.00
_cell.angle_beta   90.00
_cell.angle_gamma   90.00
#
_symmetry.space_group_name_H-M   'P 1'
#
loop_
_entity.id
_entity.type
_entity.pdbx_description
1 polymer ?
#
loop_
_entity_poly.entity_id
_entity_poly.type
_entity_poly.pdbx_seq_one_letter_code
_entity_poly.pdbx_strand_id
1 'polypeptide(L)'
;MASYETNQAEPEEKKVDVVVEGMVYCQSCDHYGSWSFNGAKPIRSAKISVICKNHRKQVSYYKAVETDENGYFYAQLDGFKMGHSLLDHPLQSCHVKLVSSPLANCSLLSNVNYGIYGAPLRFENKILRGSHYEAVVYSAGPLAFRPAHCSPESHV
;
A
#
# COMPACT_ATOMS: atom_id res chain seq x y z
N MET A 1 40.00 7.57 30.12
CA MET A 1 39.70 8.75 29.37
C MET A 1 39.14 8.47 27.98
N ALA A 2 39.70 7.58 27.27
CA ALA A 2 39.25 7.30 25.94
C ALA A 2 37.84 6.70 25.88
N SER A 3 37.39 6.12 26.96
CA SER A 3 36.10 5.41 26.96
C SER A 3 34.90 6.32 26.71
N TYR A 4 34.96 7.56 27.11
CA TYR A 4 33.79 8.39 26.85
C TYR A 4 33.71 8.82 25.40
N GLU A 5 34.78 8.70 24.67
CA GLU A 5 34.78 8.98 23.25
C GLU A 5 33.90 8.04 22.47
N THR A 6 33.78 6.80 22.92
CA THR A 6 32.91 5.84 22.24
C THR A 6 31.44 6.27 22.31
N ASN A 7 31.00 6.82 23.40
CA ASN A 7 29.66 7.32 23.54
C ASN A 7 29.38 8.50 22.64
N GLN A 8 30.39 9.33 22.45
CA GLN A 8 30.27 10.50 21.61
C GLN A 8 30.43 10.16 20.13
N ALA A 9 31.17 9.11 19.86
CA ALA A 9 31.42 8.68 18.50
C ALA A 9 30.28 7.94 17.89
N GLU A 10 29.36 7.41 18.70
CA GLU A 10 28.17 6.75 18.16
C GLU A 10 27.17 7.79 17.69
N PRO A 11 26.99 7.95 16.36
CA PRO A 11 25.98 8.86 15.87
C PRO A 11 24.60 8.31 16.20
N GLU A 12 23.68 9.18 16.47
CA GLU A 12 22.28 8.81 16.54
C GLU A 12 21.88 8.23 15.20
N GLU A 13 21.36 7.01 15.21
CA GLU A 13 20.86 6.40 14.01
C GLU A 13 19.57 7.12 13.60
N LYS A 14 19.49 7.44 12.31
CA LYS A 14 18.24 7.94 11.76
C LYS A 14 17.20 6.84 11.83
N LYS A 15 16.02 7.20 12.30
CA LYS A 15 14.88 6.31 12.20
C LYS A 15 14.46 6.24 10.73
N VAL A 16 14.49 5.06 10.16
CA VAL A 16 14.05 4.80 8.79
C VAL A 16 12.71 4.09 8.85
N ASP A 17 11.69 4.74 8.35
CA ASP A 17 10.35 4.17 8.25
C ASP A 17 10.08 3.72 6.84
N VAL A 18 9.22 2.71 6.73
CA VAL A 18 8.67 2.25 5.46
C VAL A 18 7.25 2.74 5.34
N VAL A 19 6.92 3.33 4.20
CA VAL A 19 5.58 3.82 3.91
C VAL A 19 5.11 3.17 2.63
N VAL A 20 3.84 2.80 2.61
CA VAL A 20 3.17 2.27 1.41
C VAL A 20 2.00 3.20 1.09
N GLU A 21 1.94 3.68 -0.14
CA GLU A 21 0.88 4.57 -0.58
C GLU A 21 0.24 4.05 -1.86
N GLY A 22 -0.96 4.54 -2.15
CA GLY A 22 -1.66 4.20 -3.37
C GLY A 22 -3.04 4.82 -3.44
N MET A 23 -3.76 4.46 -4.48
CA MET A 23 -5.10 4.98 -4.75
C MET A 23 -6.08 3.83 -4.91
N VAL A 24 -7.33 4.06 -4.49
CA VAL A 24 -8.42 3.10 -4.67
C VAL A 24 -9.59 3.78 -5.37
N TYR A 25 -10.10 3.14 -6.39
CA TYR A 25 -11.16 3.66 -7.25
C TYR A 25 -12.33 2.71 -7.35
N CYS A 26 -13.47 3.26 -7.74
CA CYS A 26 -14.59 2.49 -8.27
C CYS A 26 -14.46 2.47 -9.78
N GLN A 27 -14.33 1.30 -10.37
CA GLN A 27 -14.18 1.17 -11.81
C GLN A 27 -15.49 1.54 -12.52
N SER A 28 -15.38 2.21 -13.66
CA SER A 28 -16.53 2.51 -14.49
C SER A 28 -17.12 1.22 -15.06
N CYS A 29 -18.45 1.16 -15.17
CA CYS A 29 -19.13 0.05 -15.81
C CYS A 29 -18.69 -0.17 -17.27
N ASP A 30 -18.30 0.90 -17.95
CA ASP A 30 -17.84 0.79 -19.36
C ASP A 30 -16.56 -0.03 -19.49
N HIS A 31 -15.83 -0.18 -18.40
CA HIS A 31 -14.57 -0.90 -18.40
C HIS A 31 -14.60 -2.16 -17.53
N TYR A 32 -15.83 -2.62 -17.23
CA TYR A 32 -16.01 -3.81 -16.40
C TYR A 32 -15.32 -5.01 -17.07
N GLY A 33 -14.53 -5.72 -16.27
CA GLY A 33 -13.77 -6.87 -16.76
C GLY A 33 -12.40 -6.53 -17.33
N SER A 34 -12.09 -5.25 -17.51
CA SER A 34 -10.77 -4.79 -17.93
C SER A 34 -9.96 -4.24 -16.75
N TRP A 35 -8.77 -3.76 -17.01
CA TRP A 35 -7.94 -3.08 -15.99
C TRP A 35 -7.88 -1.57 -16.24
N SER A 36 -8.82 -1.03 -16.99
CA SER A 36 -8.84 0.40 -17.30
C SER A 36 -9.39 1.22 -16.14
N PHE A 37 -8.76 2.36 -15.88
CA PHE A 37 -9.22 3.34 -14.91
C PHE A 37 -9.91 4.54 -15.56
N ASN A 38 -10.19 4.47 -16.88
CA ASN A 38 -10.92 5.54 -17.54
C ASN A 38 -12.31 5.69 -16.91
N GLY A 39 -12.64 6.90 -16.49
CA GLY A 39 -13.92 7.19 -15.86
C GLY A 39 -14.08 6.66 -14.45
N ALA A 40 -13.05 6.04 -13.87
CA ALA A 40 -13.09 5.57 -12.50
C ALA A 40 -13.14 6.73 -11.53
N LYS A 41 -13.82 6.53 -10.40
CA LYS A 41 -13.96 7.55 -9.36
C LYS A 41 -13.29 7.10 -8.08
N PRO A 42 -12.57 8.00 -7.38
CA PRO A 42 -11.92 7.64 -6.13
C PRO A 42 -12.94 7.27 -5.05
N ILE A 43 -12.57 6.35 -4.18
CA ILE A 43 -13.43 5.92 -3.08
C ILE A 43 -12.82 6.39 -1.78
N ARG A 44 -13.60 7.19 -1.04
CA ARG A 44 -13.26 7.59 0.33
C ARG A 44 -13.56 6.42 1.28
N SER A 45 -12.71 6.25 2.30
CA SER A 45 -12.88 5.25 3.35
C SER A 45 -12.88 3.80 2.85
N ALA A 46 -12.27 3.56 1.71
CA ALA A 46 -12.01 2.19 1.27
C ALA A 46 -10.89 1.62 2.13
N LYS A 47 -11.08 0.37 2.56
CA LYS A 47 -10.11 -0.30 3.43
C LYS A 47 -9.19 -1.18 2.62
N ILE A 48 -7.90 -1.02 2.84
CA ILE A 48 -6.88 -1.90 2.29
C ILE A 48 -6.02 -2.44 3.42
N SER A 49 -5.29 -3.50 3.16
CA SER A 49 -4.30 -4.02 4.10
C SER A 49 -2.95 -4.14 3.44
N VAL A 50 -1.91 -3.83 4.21
CA VAL A 50 -0.53 -4.12 3.85
C VAL A 50 -0.13 -5.36 4.61
N ILE A 51 0.29 -6.39 3.87
CA ILE A 51 0.65 -7.69 4.44
C ILE A 51 2.08 -8.00 4.04
N CYS A 52 2.94 -8.24 5.01
CA CYS A 52 4.32 -8.62 4.76
C CYS A 52 4.56 -10.02 5.29
N LYS A 53 5.24 -10.84 4.50
CA LYS A 53 5.60 -12.20 4.88
C LYS A 53 7.12 -12.33 4.90
N ASN A 54 7.62 -13.05 5.90
CA ASN A 54 9.06 -13.31 5.99
C ASN A 54 9.47 -14.38 4.96
N HIS A 55 10.75 -14.71 4.94
CA HIS A 55 11.31 -15.70 4.01
C HIS A 55 10.72 -17.11 4.22
N ARG A 56 10.06 -17.36 5.35
CA ARG A 56 9.36 -18.62 5.63
C ARG A 56 7.88 -18.55 5.24
N LYS A 57 7.47 -17.46 4.59
CA LYS A 57 6.09 -17.20 4.16
C LYS A 57 5.10 -17.07 5.32
N GLN A 58 5.59 -16.70 6.49
CA GLN A 58 4.75 -16.37 7.63
C GLN A 58 4.47 -14.88 7.64
N VAL A 59 3.25 -14.50 8.01
CA VAL A 59 2.91 -13.08 8.12
C VAL A 59 3.75 -12.47 9.25
N SER A 60 4.62 -11.54 8.89
CA SER A 60 5.50 -10.85 9.82
C SER A 60 5.01 -9.45 10.15
N TYR A 61 4.14 -8.89 9.32
CA TYR A 61 3.58 -7.56 9.54
C TYR A 61 2.21 -7.46 8.86
N TYR A 62 1.31 -6.78 9.51
CA TYR A 62 -0.04 -6.53 8.98
C TYR A 62 -0.51 -5.16 9.45
N LYS A 63 -1.02 -4.37 8.51
CA LYS A 63 -1.65 -3.10 8.86
C LYS A 63 -2.78 -2.81 7.88
N ALA A 64 -3.95 -2.43 8.42
CA ALA A 64 -5.06 -1.99 7.60
C ALA A 64 -5.21 -0.47 7.75
N VAL A 65 -5.49 0.20 6.65
CA VAL A 65 -5.77 1.64 6.62
C VAL A 65 -6.93 1.92 5.69
N GLU A 66 -7.47 3.13 5.79
CA GLU A 66 -8.55 3.59 4.93
C GLU A 66 -8.07 4.72 4.05
N THR A 67 -8.68 4.84 2.88
CA THR A 67 -8.40 5.95 1.97
C THR A 67 -9.01 7.25 2.48
N ASP A 68 -8.41 8.35 2.05
CA ASP A 68 -8.96 9.68 2.29
C ASP A 68 -10.03 10.03 1.23
N GLU A 69 -10.48 11.28 1.23
CA GLU A 69 -11.51 11.77 0.31
C GLU A 69 -11.11 11.71 -1.16
N ASN A 70 -9.81 11.62 -1.45
CA ASN A 70 -9.29 11.51 -2.80
C ASN A 70 -9.03 10.07 -3.23
N GLY A 71 -9.40 9.10 -2.39
CA GLY A 71 -9.11 7.70 -2.63
C GLY A 71 -7.68 7.31 -2.36
N TYR A 72 -6.91 8.18 -1.73
CA TYR A 72 -5.50 7.98 -1.44
C TYR A 72 -5.33 7.33 -0.07
N PHE A 73 -4.46 6.31 0.01
CA PHE A 73 -4.06 5.74 1.29
C PHE A 73 -2.58 5.93 1.52
N TYR A 74 -2.25 6.10 2.80
CA TYR A 74 -0.88 6.28 3.26
C TYR A 74 -0.72 5.38 4.48
N ALA A 75 0.08 4.34 4.35
CA ALA A 75 0.31 3.38 5.41
C ALA A 75 1.75 3.44 5.87
N GLN A 76 1.96 4.02 7.05
CA GLN A 76 3.27 4.00 7.69
C GLN A 76 3.39 2.67 8.43
N LEU A 77 4.38 1.88 8.08
CA LEU A 77 4.54 0.55 8.65
C LEU A 77 5.29 0.63 9.98
N ASP A 78 4.60 1.12 11.00
CA ASP A 78 5.18 1.29 12.33
C ASP A 78 5.62 -0.05 12.91
N GLY A 79 6.86 -0.10 13.36
CA GLY A 79 7.41 -1.32 13.93
C GLY A 79 7.82 -2.37 12.93
N PHE A 80 7.69 -2.10 11.64
CA PHE A 80 8.18 -3.01 10.61
C PHE A 80 9.68 -3.14 10.73
N LYS A 81 10.15 -4.38 10.77
CA LYS A 81 11.60 -4.68 10.83
C LYS A 81 12.00 -5.50 9.64
N MET A 82 12.97 -5.01 8.91
CA MET A 82 13.57 -5.74 7.81
C MET A 82 14.61 -6.71 8.38
N GLY A 83 14.44 -7.99 8.04
CA GLY A 83 15.41 -9.00 8.42
C GLY A 83 16.66 -8.92 7.56
N HIS A 84 17.58 -9.84 7.80
CA HIS A 84 18.85 -9.89 7.07
C HIS A 84 18.70 -10.51 5.69
N SER A 85 17.61 -11.24 5.43
CA SER A 85 17.36 -11.84 4.14
C SER A 85 16.83 -10.80 3.16
N LEU A 86 17.28 -10.86 1.91
CA LEU A 86 16.72 -10.05 0.85
C LEU A 86 15.24 -10.31 0.64
N LEU A 87 14.77 -11.52 0.98
CA LEU A 87 13.37 -11.88 0.87
C LEU A 87 12.49 -11.14 1.89
N ASP A 88 13.11 -10.57 2.94
CA ASP A 88 12.38 -9.76 3.92
C ASP A 88 12.30 -8.29 3.53
N HIS A 89 12.93 -7.90 2.43
CA HIS A 89 12.85 -6.52 1.93
C HIS A 89 11.41 -6.20 1.49
N PRO A 90 10.90 -4.99 1.77
CA PRO A 90 9.51 -4.65 1.44
C PRO A 90 9.09 -4.96 0.00
N LEU A 91 9.96 -4.74 -0.97
CA LEU A 91 9.65 -5.04 -2.37
C LEU A 91 9.40 -6.53 -2.63
N GLN A 92 9.99 -7.40 -1.82
CA GLN A 92 9.83 -8.84 -1.95
C GLN A 92 8.76 -9.39 -1.01
N SER A 93 8.64 -8.81 0.16
CA SER A 93 7.87 -9.41 1.25
C SER A 93 6.46 -8.84 1.40
N CYS A 94 6.22 -7.62 0.92
CA CYS A 94 4.97 -6.92 1.21
C CYS A 94 4.07 -6.80 -0.01
N HIS A 95 2.77 -6.88 0.24
CA HIS A 95 1.73 -6.72 -0.78
C HIS A 95 0.56 -5.96 -0.19
N VAL A 96 -0.22 -5.33 -1.06
CA VAL A 96 -1.43 -4.61 -0.66
C VAL A 96 -2.65 -5.35 -1.19
N LYS A 97 -3.62 -5.58 -0.31
CA LYS A 97 -4.89 -6.23 -0.67
C LYS A 97 -6.06 -5.31 -0.40
N LEU A 98 -7.05 -5.36 -1.28
CA LEU A 98 -8.34 -4.76 -1.01
C LEU A 98 -9.04 -5.50 0.13
N VAL A 99 -9.69 -4.78 1.04
CA VAL A 99 -10.47 -5.38 2.11
C VAL A 99 -11.96 -5.09 1.93
N SER A 100 -12.35 -3.82 1.90
CA SER A 100 -13.77 -3.46 1.78
C SER A 100 -13.94 -2.04 1.27
N SER A 101 -15.11 -1.81 0.68
CA SER A 101 -15.55 -0.48 0.25
C SER A 101 -16.79 -0.09 1.04
N PRO A 102 -16.92 1.19 1.44
CA PRO A 102 -18.12 1.68 2.10
C PRO A 102 -19.29 1.89 1.15
N LEU A 103 -19.03 1.84 -0.16
CA LEU A 103 -20.07 2.11 -1.15
C LEU A 103 -20.83 0.84 -1.49
N ALA A 104 -22.12 0.81 -1.15
CA ALA A 104 -22.95 -0.37 -1.40
C ALA A 104 -23.03 -0.71 -2.90
N ASN A 105 -22.97 0.31 -3.77
CA ASN A 105 -23.04 0.10 -5.21
C ASN A 105 -21.67 -0.12 -5.86
N CYS A 106 -20.60 -0.12 -5.11
CA CYS A 106 -19.26 -0.36 -5.64
C CYS A 106 -18.39 -1.04 -4.58
N SER A 107 -18.71 -2.30 -4.29
CA SER A 107 -18.06 -3.03 -3.20
C SER A 107 -17.53 -4.40 -3.61
N LEU A 108 -17.60 -4.77 -4.88
CA LEU A 108 -17.03 -6.03 -5.35
C LEU A 108 -15.53 -5.88 -5.49
N LEU A 109 -14.79 -6.84 -4.95
CA LEU A 109 -13.36 -6.89 -5.13
C LEU A 109 -13.02 -7.14 -6.58
N SER A 110 -12.01 -6.46 -7.07
CA SER A 110 -11.46 -6.74 -8.39
C SER A 110 -9.97 -7.07 -8.28
N ASN A 111 -9.49 -7.83 -9.25
CA ASN A 111 -8.07 -8.16 -9.29
C ASN A 111 -7.28 -7.20 -10.18
N VAL A 112 -7.79 -6.01 -10.41
CA VAL A 112 -7.04 -4.96 -11.11
C VAL A 112 -5.76 -4.69 -10.33
N ASN A 113 -4.63 -4.76 -11.01
CA ASN A 113 -3.29 -4.62 -10.42
C ASN A 113 -3.06 -5.55 -9.23
N TYR A 114 -3.70 -6.73 -9.24
CA TYR A 114 -3.58 -7.78 -8.24
C TYR A 114 -4.15 -7.42 -6.86
N GLY A 115 -5.20 -6.60 -6.84
CA GLY A 115 -5.81 -6.14 -5.59
C GLY A 115 -6.43 -7.25 -4.74
N ILE A 116 -6.86 -8.37 -5.35
CA ILE A 116 -7.38 -9.51 -4.61
C ILE A 116 -6.24 -10.36 -4.03
N TYR A 117 -5.26 -10.70 -4.86
CA TYR A 117 -4.20 -11.63 -4.45
C TYR A 117 -3.04 -10.95 -3.77
N GLY A 118 -2.85 -9.68 -4.00
CA GLY A 118 -1.79 -8.89 -3.39
C GLY A 118 -1.03 -8.07 -4.43
N ALA A 119 -1.28 -6.77 -4.42
CA ALA A 119 -0.60 -5.84 -5.32
C ALA A 119 0.87 -5.70 -4.89
N PRO A 120 1.82 -5.85 -5.81
CA PRO A 120 3.22 -5.68 -5.48
C PRO A 120 3.55 -4.22 -5.21
N LEU A 121 4.58 -3.99 -4.43
CA LEU A 121 5.10 -2.66 -4.18
C LEU A 121 6.08 -2.25 -5.28
N ARG A 122 6.13 -0.95 -5.56
CA ARG A 122 7.11 -0.36 -6.47
C ARG A 122 7.85 0.75 -5.74
N PHE A 123 9.14 0.86 -5.99
CA PHE A 123 9.92 2.00 -5.52
C PHE A 123 10.01 3.03 -6.64
N GLU A 124 9.50 4.22 -6.39
CA GLU A 124 9.47 5.30 -7.38
C GLU A 124 10.39 6.46 -6.98
N ASN A 125 11.46 6.14 -6.28
CA ASN A 125 12.49 7.09 -5.86
C ASN A 125 11.95 8.19 -4.93
N LYS A 126 10.92 7.87 -4.15
CA LYS A 126 10.35 8.82 -3.22
C LYS A 126 10.85 8.54 -1.81
N ILE A 127 11.60 9.48 -1.26
CA ILE A 127 12.14 9.41 0.09
C ILE A 127 11.82 10.72 0.78
N LEU A 128 11.19 10.62 1.95
CA LEU A 128 10.90 11.77 2.81
C LEU A 128 12.00 11.87 3.85
N ARG A 129 12.57 13.06 4.00
CA ARG A 129 13.71 13.27 4.91
C ARG A 129 13.46 14.43 5.86
N GLY A 130 13.75 14.18 7.13
CA GLY A 130 13.87 15.20 8.16
C GLY A 130 15.25 15.12 8.80
N SER A 131 15.48 15.90 9.85
CA SER A 131 16.82 15.95 10.50
C SER A 131 17.17 14.62 11.17
N HIS A 132 16.20 13.92 11.76
CA HIS A 132 16.41 12.63 12.43
C HIS A 132 15.48 11.56 11.89
N TYR A 133 14.97 11.76 10.70
CA TYR A 133 13.89 10.93 10.17
C TYR A 133 14.09 10.73 8.68
N GLU A 134 13.84 9.52 8.24
CA GLU A 134 13.81 9.20 6.83
C GLU A 134 12.69 8.18 6.61
N ALA A 135 11.88 8.39 5.58
CA ALA A 135 10.85 7.44 5.19
C ALA A 135 11.04 7.08 3.73
N VAL A 136 11.14 5.80 3.45
CA VAL A 136 11.15 5.28 2.08
C VAL A 136 9.71 4.95 1.71
N VAL A 137 9.24 5.55 0.62
CA VAL A 137 7.85 5.45 0.20
C VAL A 137 7.75 4.52 -1.00
N TYR A 138 6.96 3.46 -0.86
CA TYR A 138 6.65 2.51 -1.91
C TYR A 138 5.22 2.74 -2.38
N SER A 139 4.96 2.48 -3.64
CA SER A 139 3.63 2.61 -4.23
C SER A 139 3.06 1.26 -4.61
N ALA A 140 1.76 1.11 -4.48
CA ALA A 140 1.03 -0.07 -4.94
C ALA A 140 -0.24 0.36 -5.64
N GLY A 141 -0.66 -0.42 -6.62
CA GLY A 141 -1.87 -0.12 -7.38
C GLY A 141 -1.64 0.83 -8.53
N PRO A 142 -2.66 1.61 -8.92
CA PRO A 142 -3.94 1.82 -8.25
C PRO A 142 -4.81 0.57 -8.20
N LEU A 143 -5.70 0.52 -7.21
CA LEU A 143 -6.59 -0.61 -7.00
C LEU A 143 -8.03 -0.19 -7.28
N ALA A 144 -8.89 -1.16 -7.57
CA ALA A 144 -10.27 -0.87 -7.90
C ALA A 144 -11.25 -1.86 -7.30
N PHE A 145 -12.36 -1.34 -6.81
CA PHE A 145 -13.58 -2.09 -6.60
C PHE A 145 -14.44 -1.98 -7.86
N ARG A 146 -15.38 -2.90 -8.00
CA ARG A 146 -16.32 -2.90 -9.11
C ARG A 146 -17.75 -2.73 -8.63
N PRO A 147 -18.59 -2.06 -9.45
CA PRO A 147 -20.03 -2.04 -9.19
C PRO A 147 -20.60 -3.44 -9.23
N ALA A 148 -21.55 -3.74 -8.34
CA ALA A 148 -22.24 -5.03 -8.36
C ALA A 148 -23.16 -5.16 -9.56
N HIS A 149 -23.75 -4.04 -9.97
CA HIS A 149 -24.69 -3.99 -11.07
C HIS A 149 -24.31 -2.90 -12.05
N CYS A 150 -24.10 -3.30 -13.30
CA CYS A 150 -23.91 -2.38 -14.41
C CYS A 150 -25.06 -2.58 -15.36
N SER A 151 -25.89 -1.53 -15.53
CA SER A 151 -27.03 -1.66 -16.44
C SER A 151 -26.54 -1.71 -17.88
N PRO A 152 -27.30 -2.33 -18.79
CA PRO A 152 -26.89 -2.40 -20.21
C PRO A 152 -26.65 -1.03 -20.84
N GLU A 153 -27.36 -0.01 -20.40
CA GLU A 153 -27.20 1.37 -20.90
C GLU A 153 -25.85 1.95 -20.54
N SER A 154 -25.22 1.48 -19.47
CA SER A 154 -23.89 1.98 -19.07
C SER A 154 -22.79 1.55 -20.01
N HIS A 155 -23.05 0.61 -20.90
CA HIS A 155 -22.05 0.08 -21.82
C HIS A 155 -22.09 0.72 -23.21
N VAL A 156 -22.99 1.66 -23.38
CA VAL A 156 -23.17 2.31 -24.69
C VAL A 156 -22.27 3.51 -24.85
#